data_53534ffeb43850905dfa66a2e1909f32
#
_entry.id   53534ffeb43850905dfa66a2e1909f32
#
_cell.length_a   1.000
_cell.length_b   1.000
_cell.length_c   1.000
_cell.angle_alpha   90.00
_cell.angle_beta   90.00
_cell.angle_gamma   90.00
#
_symmetry.space_group_name_H-M   'P 1'
#
loop_
_entity.id
_entity.type
_entity.pdbx_description
1 polymer ?
#
loop_
_entity_poly.entity_id
_entity_poly.type
_entity_poly.pdbx_seq_one_letter_code
_entity_poly.pdbx_strand_id
1 'polypeptide(L)'
;MTANTKSPFEQVNDVVRQLKEMHHYSKNNVERLTAQWLLFDGELKKLKQAEPIEDLMTRQGELHEALAAEIESLEELATKLAPKEDEGEEAAPSGDKLH
;
A
#
# COMPACT_ATOMS: atom_id res chain seq x y z
N MET A 1 -12.04 -28.21 0.26
CA MET A 1 -11.92 -27.75 0.57
C MET A 1 -11.95 -27.13 1.15
N THR A 2 -12.62 -27.04 1.13
CA THR A 2 -12.71 -26.45 1.88
C THR A 2 -11.90 -25.80 2.38
N ALA A 3 -11.41 -26.11 2.18
CA ALA A 3 -10.25 -25.60 2.66
C ALA A 3 -10.31 -24.17 2.85
N ASN A 4 -10.86 -23.53 1.98
CA ASN A 4 -10.91 -22.10 2.11
C ASN A 4 -12.06 -21.71 2.99
N THR A 5 -11.73 -21.38 4.21
CA THR A 5 -12.73 -20.97 5.17
C THR A 5 -12.69 -19.50 5.47
N LYS A 6 -11.81 -18.74 4.80
CA LYS A 6 -11.71 -17.32 5.07
C LYS A 6 -12.89 -16.56 4.52
N SER A 7 -13.44 -15.68 5.32
CA SER A 7 -14.50 -14.78 4.89
C SER A 7 -13.92 -13.69 3.98
N PRO A 8 -14.78 -13.01 3.22
CA PRO A 8 -14.27 -11.85 2.46
C PRO A 8 -13.59 -10.83 3.34
N PHE A 9 -14.09 -10.62 4.56
CA PHE A 9 -13.45 -9.71 5.50
C PHE A 9 -12.00 -10.11 5.76
N GLU A 10 -11.78 -11.39 6.04
CA GLU A 10 -10.43 -11.87 6.31
C GLU A 10 -9.54 -11.79 5.08
N GLN A 11 -10.11 -12.12 3.93
CA GLN A 11 -9.33 -12.08 2.69
C GLN A 11 -8.90 -10.66 2.34
N VAL A 12 -9.80 -9.69 2.52
CA VAL A 12 -9.46 -8.30 2.25
C VAL A 12 -8.36 -7.83 3.21
N ASN A 13 -8.48 -8.21 4.48
CA ASN A 13 -7.44 -7.83 5.43
C ASN A 13 -6.08 -8.43 5.10
N ASP A 14 -6.08 -9.65 4.56
CA ASP A 14 -4.82 -10.25 4.12
C ASP A 14 -4.19 -9.43 2.99
N VAL A 15 -5.01 -8.99 2.04
CA VAL A 15 -4.51 -8.19 0.94
C VAL A 15 -3.99 -6.84 1.44
N VAL A 16 -4.72 -6.22 2.36
CA VAL A 16 -4.27 -4.95 2.94
C VAL A 16 -2.89 -5.11 3.54
N ARG A 17 -2.68 -6.19 4.29
CA ARG A 17 -1.39 -6.42 4.92
C ARG A 17 -0.29 -6.56 3.88
N GLN A 18 -0.57 -7.29 2.80
CA GLN A 18 0.41 -7.47 1.74
C GLN A 18 0.71 -6.16 1.01
N LEU A 19 -0.32 -5.35 0.78
CA LEU A 19 -0.11 -4.08 0.12
C LEU A 19 0.69 -3.13 1.00
N LYS A 20 0.50 -3.20 2.31
CA LYS A 20 1.29 -2.37 3.22
C LYS A 20 2.77 -2.74 3.15
N GLU A 21 3.07 -4.03 3.02
CA GLU A 21 4.45 -4.45 2.82
C GLU A 21 5.01 -3.88 1.52
N MET A 22 4.22 -3.98 0.45
CA MET A 22 4.66 -3.46 -0.83
C MET A 22 4.87 -1.95 -0.77
N HIS A 23 3.99 -1.27 -0.06
CA HIS A 23 4.11 0.18 0.11
C HIS A 23 5.42 0.52 0.82
N HIS A 24 5.76 -0.25 1.84
CA HIS A 24 7.00 -0.03 2.56
C HIS A 24 8.21 -0.20 1.65
N TYR A 25 8.22 -1.27 0.85
CA TYR A 25 9.33 -1.52 -0.05
C TYR A 25 9.38 -0.50 -1.19
N SER A 26 8.23 -0.01 -1.62
CA SER A 26 8.24 0.99 -2.68
C SER A 26 8.89 2.29 -2.21
N LYS A 27 8.71 2.64 -0.93
CA LYS A 27 9.39 3.81 -0.38
C LYS A 27 10.90 3.61 -0.42
N ASN A 28 11.37 2.44 0.00
CA ASN A 28 12.79 2.14 -0.05
C ASN A 28 13.32 2.20 -1.47
N ASN A 29 12.53 1.73 -2.42
CA ASN A 29 12.94 1.75 -3.82
C ASN A 29 13.07 3.17 -4.34
N VAL A 30 12.17 4.06 -3.93
CA VAL A 30 12.29 5.47 -4.34
C VAL A 30 13.61 6.04 -3.82
N GLU A 31 13.96 5.74 -2.57
CA GLU A 31 15.19 6.25 -1.99
C GLU A 31 16.41 5.71 -2.71
N ARG A 32 16.39 4.42 -3.06
CA ARG A 32 17.50 3.83 -3.79
C ARG A 32 17.65 4.43 -5.18
N LEU A 33 16.52 4.62 -5.85
CA LEU A 33 16.56 5.20 -7.19
C LEU A 33 17.05 6.64 -7.14
N THR A 34 16.70 7.38 -6.08
CA THR A 34 17.19 8.74 -5.91
C THR A 34 18.71 8.75 -5.82
N ALA A 35 19.27 7.84 -5.03
CA ALA A 35 20.72 7.75 -4.89
C ALA A 35 21.36 7.40 -6.23
N GLN A 36 20.76 6.48 -6.98
CA GLN A 36 21.28 6.10 -8.29
C GLN A 36 21.18 7.25 -9.27
N TRP A 37 20.07 7.99 -9.21
CA TRP A 37 19.92 9.14 -10.09
C TRP A 37 20.99 10.19 -9.82
N LEU A 38 21.28 10.44 -8.54
CA LEU A 38 22.30 11.40 -8.20
C LEU A 38 23.65 11.01 -8.77
N LEU A 39 23.96 9.72 -8.75
CA LEU A 39 25.19 9.22 -9.33
C LEU A 39 25.24 9.46 -10.84
N PHE A 40 24.15 9.14 -11.54
CA PHE A 40 24.13 9.27 -13.00
C PHE A 40 23.94 10.70 -13.44
N ASP A 41 23.41 11.56 -12.60
CA ASP A 41 23.28 12.97 -12.93
C ASP A 41 24.59 13.73 -12.63
N GLY A 42 25.46 13.14 -11.81
CA GLY A 42 26.70 13.77 -11.42
C GLY A 42 27.91 13.04 -11.96
N GLU A 43 28.44 12.14 -11.16
CA GLU A 43 29.72 11.51 -11.46
C GLU A 43 29.69 10.73 -12.78
N LEU A 44 28.60 10.05 -13.06
CA LEU A 44 28.49 9.24 -14.28
C LEU A 44 27.70 9.94 -15.37
N LYS A 45 27.67 11.25 -15.34
CA LYS A 45 26.84 12.02 -16.24
C LYS A 45 27.10 11.70 -17.72
N LYS A 46 28.34 11.41 -18.05
CA LYS A 46 28.70 11.15 -19.44
C LYS A 46 28.08 9.88 -20.00
N LEU A 47 27.63 8.98 -19.13
CA LEU A 47 27.01 7.74 -19.59
C LEU A 47 25.58 7.94 -20.03
N LYS A 48 24.99 9.10 -19.74
CA LYS A 48 23.69 9.50 -20.26
C LYS A 48 22.57 8.56 -19.84
N GLN A 49 22.59 8.15 -18.59
CA GLN A 49 21.57 7.26 -18.06
C GLN A 49 20.73 7.92 -16.95
N ALA A 50 20.94 9.22 -16.69
CA ALA A 50 20.17 9.88 -15.64
C ALA A 50 18.69 9.94 -15.96
N GLU A 51 18.35 10.20 -17.23
CA GLU A 51 16.96 10.36 -17.61
C GLU A 51 16.15 9.08 -17.44
N PRO A 52 16.62 7.93 -17.93
CA PRO A 52 15.88 6.68 -17.64
C PRO A 52 15.75 6.37 -16.16
N ILE A 53 16.78 6.69 -15.38
CA ILE A 53 16.70 6.46 -13.93
C ILE A 53 15.66 7.38 -13.32
N GLU A 54 15.62 8.64 -13.75
CA GLU A 54 14.62 9.57 -13.26
C GLU A 54 13.21 9.09 -13.59
N ASP A 55 13.02 8.52 -14.77
CA ASP A 55 11.74 7.98 -15.15
C ASP A 55 11.32 6.86 -14.20
N LEU A 56 12.27 5.99 -13.83
CA LEU A 56 11.97 4.93 -12.88
C LEU A 56 11.59 5.49 -11.52
N MET A 57 12.27 6.57 -11.09
CA MET A 57 11.92 7.22 -9.85
C MET A 57 10.48 7.71 -9.87
N THR A 58 10.10 8.34 -10.96
CA THR A 58 8.76 8.89 -11.08
C THR A 58 7.72 7.76 -11.03
N ARG A 59 7.97 6.69 -11.77
CA ARG A 59 7.04 5.57 -11.78
C ARG A 59 6.94 4.90 -10.42
N GLN A 60 8.08 4.76 -9.74
CA GLN A 60 8.06 4.14 -8.43
C GLN A 60 7.31 5.02 -7.43
N GLY A 61 7.48 6.34 -7.53
CA GLY A 61 6.75 7.26 -6.67
C GLY A 61 5.26 7.20 -6.91
N GLU A 62 4.86 7.10 -8.18
CA GLU A 62 3.44 6.97 -8.50
C GLU A 62 2.87 5.67 -7.96
N LEU A 63 3.63 4.58 -8.05
CA LEU A 63 3.19 3.32 -7.50
C LEU A 63 3.05 3.42 -5.99
N HIS A 64 4.00 4.08 -5.35
CA HIS A 64 3.96 4.25 -3.89
C HIS A 64 2.67 4.95 -3.47
N GLU A 65 2.30 6.00 -4.18
CA GLU A 65 1.09 6.75 -3.88
C GLU A 65 -0.16 5.95 -4.20
N ALA A 66 -0.13 5.21 -5.31
CA ALA A 66 -1.26 4.38 -5.68
C ALA A 66 -1.49 3.27 -4.66
N LEU A 67 -0.41 2.71 -4.12
CA LEU A 67 -0.55 1.69 -3.09
C LEU A 67 -1.21 2.27 -1.85
N ALA A 68 -0.81 3.48 -1.45
CA ALA A 68 -1.41 4.11 -0.27
C ALA A 68 -2.91 4.33 -0.47
N ALA A 69 -3.30 4.77 -1.66
CA ALA A 69 -4.70 5.02 -1.95
C ALA A 69 -5.51 3.73 -1.92
N GLU A 70 -4.96 2.66 -2.50
CA GLU A 70 -5.70 1.41 -2.53
C GLU A 70 -5.78 0.77 -1.15
N ILE A 71 -4.73 0.90 -0.34
CA ILE A 71 -4.78 0.42 1.03
C ILE A 71 -5.92 1.09 1.78
N GLU A 72 -6.04 2.40 1.63
CA GLU A 72 -7.10 3.12 2.31
C GLU A 72 -8.48 2.66 1.83
N SER A 73 -8.63 2.46 0.53
CA SER A 73 -9.87 2.00 -0.03
C SER A 73 -10.26 0.63 0.50
N LEU A 74 -9.29 -0.28 0.57
CA LEU A 74 -9.56 -1.63 1.05
C LEU A 74 -9.81 -1.66 2.54
N GLU A 75 -9.18 -0.77 3.29
CA GLU A 75 -9.46 -0.69 4.73
C GLU A 75 -10.89 -0.25 4.98
N GLU A 76 -11.38 0.68 4.18
CA GLU A 76 -12.77 1.09 4.28
C GLU A 76 -13.70 -0.06 3.93
N LEU A 77 -13.34 -0.81 2.89
CA LEU A 77 -14.14 -1.96 2.50
C LEU A 77 -14.14 -3.01 3.61
N ALA A 78 -12.99 -3.26 4.23
CA ALA A 78 -12.91 -4.23 5.31
C ALA A 78 -13.81 -3.82 6.46
N THR A 79 -13.87 -2.54 6.75
CA THR A 79 -14.75 -2.07 7.81
C THR A 79 -16.19 -2.43 7.51
N LYS A 80 -16.60 -2.31 6.26
CA LYS A 80 -17.96 -2.64 5.87
C LYS A 80 -18.22 -4.13 5.91
N LEU A 81 -17.20 -4.94 5.72
CA LEU A 81 -17.32 -6.38 5.73
C LEU A 81 -17.18 -6.99 7.11
N ALA A 82 -16.83 -6.18 8.09
CA ALA A 82 -16.59 -6.69 9.44
C ALA A 82 -17.84 -7.37 9.98
N PRO A 83 -17.67 -8.40 10.81
CA PRO A 83 -18.83 -9.11 11.37
C PRO A 83 -19.71 -8.18 12.14
N LYS A 84 -21.02 -8.38 11.98
CA LYS A 84 -21.98 -7.49 12.60
C LYS A 84 -22.43 -7.92 13.97
N GLU A 85 -22.12 -9.10 14.36
CA GLU A 85 -22.53 -9.52 15.68
C GLU A 85 -21.90 -8.66 16.75
N ASP A 86 -20.81 -8.00 16.40
CA ASP A 86 -20.19 -7.09 17.34
C ASP A 86 -21.04 -5.90 17.61
N GLU A 87 -21.93 -5.60 16.68
CA GLU A 87 -22.78 -4.46 16.90
C GLU A 87 -23.73 -4.67 18.02
N GLY A 88 -24.09 -5.89 18.22
CA GLY A 88 -24.97 -6.16 19.32
C GLY A 88 -24.41 -5.64 20.59
N GLU A 89 -23.22 -5.51 20.56
CA GLU A 89 -22.60 -4.96 21.68
C GLU A 89 -22.17 -3.63 21.37
N GLU A 90 -22.67 -3.59 20.41
CA GLU A 90 -22.22 -2.74 20.19
C GLU A 90 -22.14 -1.77 20.14
N ALA A 91 -22.57 -1.71 20.01
CA ALA A 91 -22.50 -1.10 19.99
C ALA A 91 -22.18 -0.16 19.88
N ALA A 92 -22.46 -0.10 19.95
CA ALA A 92 -22.19 0.42 19.94
C ALA A 92 -21.64 1.33 19.57
N PRO A 93 -21.71 1.67 19.69
CA PRO A 93 -21.25 2.22 19.39
C PRO A 93 -20.61 2.90 18.84
N SER A 94 -20.93 3.05 18.85
CA SER A 94 -20.31 3.16 18.65
C SER A 94 -19.70 3.75 18.08
N GLY A 95 -20.26 4.25 18.31
CA GLY A 95 -19.85 4.08 18.21
C GLY A 95 -19.38 4.60 17.75
N ASP A 96 -19.71 4.60 17.82
CA ASP A 96 -19.35 4.45 17.82
C ASP A 96 -19.01 4.82 17.40
N LYS A 97 -19.40 4.79 17.36
CA LYS A 97 -19.32 4.57 17.33
C LYS A 97 -19.08 4.90 16.76
N LEU A 98 -19.60 5.17 16.88
CA LEU A 98 -19.52 4.91 16.73
C LEU A 98 -19.30 5.25 16.19
N HIS A 99 -19.73 5.34 16.14
CA HIS A 99 -19.66 5.02 16.02
C HIS A 99 -19.50 5.22 15.70
#